data_3d7359fb31314c5000cc0b98a7a27046
#
_entry.id   3d7359fb31314c5000cc0b98a7a27046
#
_cell.length_a   1.000
_cell.length_b   1.000
_cell.length_c   1.000
_cell.angle_alpha   90.00
_cell.angle_beta   90.00
_cell.angle_gamma   90.00
#
_symmetry.space_group_name_H-M   'P 1'
#
loop_
_entity.id
_entity.type
_entity.pdbx_description
1 polymer ?
#
loop_
_entity_poly.entity_id
_entity_poly.type
_entity_poly.pdbx_seq_one_letter_code
_entity_poly.pdbx_strand_id
1 'polypeptide(L)'
;ASSNGLTATIAEALGNLPILQLDQANESDANLISRLGEEFDAVATVKAGCLLCIPAGGGKTASGMALPHITLTRADGDQHRYLKADRDSYDGVRAYYYDVNSAKKQEAIAGGGENLKDLRHTYSDQQSALRAARAEFNRLQRGSATLSYTLARGRPDLIPELTYTLQGVKAEIDEIIWYGGNVQHSLSADNGYTMSLDLESKLPEDTVEDLAEETKGDYTGIIAYYREDKSGKEKSVTAGDQAKPKRLQWLYASEKTAKRAVDREMKKLSTYTRCRRTA
;
A
#
# COMPACT_ATOMS: atom_id res chain seq x y z
N ALA A 1 -5.92 18.60 -15.24
CA ALA A 1 -5.34 17.95 -16.42
C ALA A 1 -5.74 18.68 -17.69
N SER A 2 -7.02 18.76 -18.02
CA SER A 2 -7.50 19.36 -19.26
C SER A 2 -7.12 20.84 -19.45
N SER A 3 -7.11 21.63 -18.38
CA SER A 3 -6.63 23.02 -18.39
C SER A 3 -5.16 23.18 -18.79
N ASN A 4 -4.37 22.15 -18.59
CA ASN A 4 -2.95 22.07 -18.93
C ASN A 4 -2.69 21.23 -20.21
N GLY A 5 -3.72 20.97 -21.02
CA GLY A 5 -3.61 20.19 -22.27
C GLY A 5 -3.27 18.71 -22.06
N LEU A 6 -3.49 18.17 -20.86
CA LEU A 6 -3.21 16.77 -20.54
C LEU A 6 -4.48 15.93 -20.53
N THR A 7 -4.38 14.70 -21.03
CA THR A 7 -5.42 13.69 -20.88
C THR A 7 -5.22 12.95 -19.54
N ALA A 8 -6.25 12.90 -18.69
CA ALA A 8 -6.18 12.15 -17.45
C ALA A 8 -6.40 10.65 -17.70
N THR A 9 -5.48 9.82 -17.22
CA THR A 9 -5.57 8.36 -17.25
C THR A 9 -5.33 7.85 -15.84
N ILE A 10 -6.42 7.50 -15.16
CA ILE A 10 -6.41 7.13 -13.74
C ILE A 10 -6.80 5.65 -13.63
N ALA A 11 -6.04 4.88 -12.88
CA ALA A 11 -6.37 3.50 -12.60
C ALA A 11 -7.75 3.40 -11.92
N GLU A 12 -8.55 2.39 -12.27
CA GLU A 12 -9.92 2.21 -11.80
C GLU A 12 -10.00 2.21 -10.26
N ALA A 13 -9.04 1.59 -9.59
CA ALA A 13 -8.95 1.54 -8.14
C ALA A 13 -8.87 2.94 -7.48
N LEU A 14 -8.31 3.93 -8.16
CA LEU A 14 -8.20 5.29 -7.67
C LEU A 14 -9.33 6.19 -8.17
N GLY A 15 -9.77 5.98 -9.43
CA GLY A 15 -10.74 6.86 -10.09
C GLY A 15 -12.13 6.86 -9.46
N ASN A 16 -12.48 5.78 -8.76
CA ASN A 16 -13.78 5.62 -8.10
C ASN A 16 -13.78 6.02 -6.61
N LEU A 17 -12.65 6.48 -6.08
CA LEU A 17 -12.56 6.89 -4.68
C LEU A 17 -13.18 8.28 -4.49
N PRO A 18 -14.13 8.44 -3.56
CA PRO A 18 -14.74 9.74 -3.28
C PRO A 18 -13.73 10.65 -2.56
N ILE A 19 -13.65 11.89 -3.02
CA ILE A 19 -12.97 12.99 -2.34
C ILE A 19 -14.07 13.95 -1.90
N LEU A 20 -14.32 14.02 -0.58
CA LEU A 20 -15.42 14.82 -0.04
C LEU A 20 -15.11 16.31 -0.10
N GLN A 21 -13.86 16.68 0.14
CA GLN A 21 -13.38 18.05 0.09
C GLN A 21 -11.93 18.07 -0.40
N LEU A 22 -11.65 18.98 -1.30
CA LEU A 22 -10.30 19.20 -1.82
C LEU A 22 -10.09 20.72 -1.98
N ASP A 23 -9.17 21.26 -1.19
CA ASP A 23 -8.76 22.64 -1.27
C ASP A 23 -7.38 22.75 -1.87
N GLN A 24 -7.24 23.59 -2.89
CA GLN A 24 -5.96 23.98 -3.47
C GLN A 24 -5.64 25.40 -3.00
N ALA A 25 -4.86 25.53 -1.93
CA ALA A 25 -4.50 26.80 -1.34
C ALA A 25 -2.99 27.04 -1.45
N ASN A 26 -2.60 28.09 -2.17
CA ASN A 26 -1.20 28.51 -2.33
C ASN A 26 -0.25 27.41 -2.85
N GLU A 27 -0.75 26.49 -3.63
CA GLU A 27 0.03 25.42 -4.27
C GLU A 27 -0.22 25.34 -5.77
N SER A 28 0.77 24.86 -6.52
CA SER A 28 0.63 24.58 -7.95
C SER A 28 -0.18 23.32 -8.21
N ASP A 29 -0.72 23.16 -9.42
CA ASP A 29 -1.41 21.93 -9.85
C ASP A 29 -0.50 20.69 -9.69
N ALA A 30 0.80 20.83 -9.95
CA ALA A 30 1.77 19.76 -9.78
C ALA A 30 1.91 19.34 -8.31
N ASN A 31 2.01 20.31 -7.40
CA ASN A 31 2.07 20.03 -5.97
C ASN A 31 0.79 19.39 -5.44
N LEU A 32 -0.38 19.87 -5.89
CA LEU A 32 -1.66 19.27 -5.54
C LEU A 32 -1.71 17.79 -5.96
N ILE A 33 -1.30 17.48 -7.20
CA ILE A 33 -1.29 16.11 -7.71
C ILE A 33 -0.27 15.24 -6.94
N SER A 34 0.90 15.78 -6.60
CA SER A 34 1.89 15.06 -5.80
C SER A 34 1.36 14.75 -4.40
N ARG A 35 0.73 15.73 -3.75
CA ARG A 35 0.12 15.55 -2.42
C ARG A 35 -1.01 14.52 -2.43
N LEU A 36 -1.85 14.54 -3.47
CA LEU A 36 -2.87 13.49 -3.64
C LEU A 36 -2.23 12.12 -3.88
N GLY A 37 -1.16 12.05 -4.68
CA GLY A 37 -0.40 10.82 -4.87
C GLY A 37 0.09 10.25 -3.53
N GLU A 38 0.64 11.09 -2.67
CA GLU A 38 1.10 10.67 -1.33
C GLU A 38 -0.06 10.20 -0.44
N GLU A 39 -1.18 10.93 -0.43
CA GLU A 39 -2.35 10.60 0.38
C GLU A 39 -3.01 9.27 -0.02
N PHE A 40 -2.99 8.96 -1.32
CA PHE A 40 -3.62 7.76 -1.87
C PHE A 40 -2.63 6.61 -2.12
N ASP A 41 -1.37 6.75 -1.70
CA ASP A 41 -0.29 5.80 -2.01
C ASP A 41 -0.23 5.49 -3.51
N ALA A 42 -0.25 6.55 -4.31
CA ALA A 42 -0.30 6.50 -5.75
C ALA A 42 0.88 7.23 -6.39
N VAL A 43 1.30 6.75 -7.54
CA VAL A 43 2.25 7.43 -8.41
C VAL A 43 1.47 8.29 -9.38
N ALA A 44 1.70 9.61 -9.32
CA ALA A 44 1.14 10.56 -10.27
C ALA A 44 2.27 11.15 -11.12
N THR A 45 2.19 10.97 -12.43
CA THR A 45 3.23 11.41 -13.37
C THR A 45 2.65 11.87 -14.69
N VAL A 46 3.37 12.75 -15.38
CA VAL A 46 3.01 13.18 -16.73
C VAL A 46 3.90 12.46 -17.75
N LYS A 47 3.29 11.73 -18.65
CA LYS A 47 3.98 10.99 -19.71
C LYS A 47 3.18 11.01 -21.00
N ALA A 48 3.84 11.32 -22.13
CA ALA A 48 3.24 11.34 -23.47
C ALA A 48 1.91 12.14 -23.56
N GLY A 49 1.84 13.32 -22.93
CA GLY A 49 0.64 14.16 -22.92
C GLY A 49 -0.48 13.66 -22.02
N CYS A 50 -0.24 12.63 -21.22
CA CYS A 50 -1.20 12.10 -20.25
C CYS A 50 -0.74 12.37 -18.82
N LEU A 51 -1.68 12.72 -17.94
CA LEU A 51 -1.51 12.65 -16.50
C LEU A 51 -1.92 11.24 -16.06
N LEU A 52 -0.93 10.45 -15.66
CA LEU A 52 -1.13 9.07 -15.18
C LEU A 52 -1.22 9.07 -13.68
N CYS A 53 -2.20 8.35 -13.11
CA CYS A 53 -2.31 8.06 -11.69
C CYS A 53 -2.54 6.56 -11.49
N ILE A 54 -1.60 5.89 -10.84
CA ILE A 54 -1.63 4.45 -10.58
C ILE A 54 -1.28 4.16 -9.11
N PRO A 55 -1.82 3.10 -8.48
CA PRO A 55 -1.39 2.69 -7.16
C PRO A 55 0.11 2.34 -7.16
N ALA A 56 0.85 2.83 -6.16
CA ALA A 56 2.27 2.53 -6.02
C ALA A 56 2.48 1.05 -5.69
N GLY A 57 3.45 0.40 -6.37
CA GLY A 57 3.76 -1.01 -6.16
C GLY A 57 2.73 -1.99 -6.72
N GLY A 58 1.70 -1.51 -7.41
CA GLY A 58 0.64 -2.35 -7.97
C GLY A 58 1.07 -3.23 -9.14
N GLY A 59 2.23 -2.99 -9.75
CA GLY A 59 2.74 -3.77 -10.88
C GLY A 59 1.82 -3.79 -12.11
N LYS A 60 0.94 -2.79 -12.23
CA LYS A 60 -0.03 -2.67 -13.33
C LYS A 60 0.03 -1.28 -13.95
N THR A 61 -0.30 -1.21 -15.23
CA THR A 61 -0.50 0.07 -15.94
C THR A 61 -1.80 0.73 -15.50
N ALA A 62 -2.00 1.99 -15.88
CA ALA A 62 -3.28 2.68 -15.63
C ALA A 62 -4.49 2.02 -16.31
N SER A 63 -4.27 1.25 -17.37
CA SER A 63 -5.31 0.44 -18.06
C SER A 63 -5.51 -0.94 -17.42
N GLY A 64 -4.80 -1.26 -16.34
CA GLY A 64 -4.92 -2.54 -15.62
C GLY A 64 -4.08 -3.69 -16.16
N MET A 65 -3.28 -3.49 -17.20
CA MET A 65 -2.38 -4.53 -17.72
C MET A 65 -1.22 -4.73 -16.74
N ALA A 66 -0.86 -6.00 -16.48
CA ALA A 66 0.31 -6.33 -15.68
C ALA A 66 1.59 -5.79 -16.34
N LEU A 67 2.44 -5.18 -15.53
CA LEU A 67 3.79 -4.79 -15.93
C LEU A 67 4.72 -6.02 -15.93
N PRO A 68 5.76 -6.04 -16.78
CA PRO A 68 6.71 -7.15 -16.80
C PRO A 68 7.38 -7.38 -15.44
N HIS A 69 7.59 -8.64 -15.12
CA HIS A 69 8.47 -9.06 -14.03
C HIS A 69 9.86 -9.32 -14.59
N ILE A 70 10.89 -8.78 -13.96
CA ILE A 70 12.28 -8.84 -14.43
C ILE A 70 13.12 -9.67 -13.47
N THR A 71 13.87 -10.62 -14.00
CA THR A 71 14.89 -11.33 -13.23
C THR A 71 16.25 -10.70 -13.50
N LEU A 72 16.94 -10.27 -12.46
CA LEU A 72 18.31 -9.77 -12.50
C LEU A 72 19.23 -10.76 -11.79
N THR A 73 20.41 -10.98 -12.36
CA THR A 73 21.42 -11.88 -11.78
C THR A 73 22.56 -11.08 -11.16
N ARG A 74 23.34 -11.73 -10.32
CA ARG A 74 24.57 -11.11 -9.77
C ARG A 74 25.53 -10.62 -10.87
N ALA A 75 25.53 -11.24 -12.04
CA ALA A 75 26.35 -10.85 -13.17
C ALA A 75 25.90 -9.55 -13.86
N ASP A 76 24.63 -9.19 -13.74
CA ASP A 76 24.09 -7.94 -14.29
C ASP A 76 24.47 -6.71 -13.46
N GLY A 77 24.78 -6.92 -12.17
CA GLY A 77 25.09 -5.87 -11.22
C GLY A 77 26.58 -5.65 -10.99
N ASP A 78 26.95 -4.39 -10.82
CA ASP A 78 28.28 -3.97 -10.40
C ASP A 78 28.33 -3.79 -8.87
N GLN A 79 27.42 -3.01 -8.32
CA GLN A 79 27.34 -2.71 -6.90
C GLN A 79 25.92 -2.89 -6.36
N HIS A 80 25.81 -3.26 -5.09
CA HIS A 80 24.55 -3.31 -4.40
C HIS A 80 24.67 -2.86 -2.94
N ARG A 81 23.62 -2.23 -2.43
CA ARG A 81 23.49 -1.84 -1.02
C ARG A 81 22.12 -2.30 -0.52
N TYR A 82 22.12 -3.27 0.37
CA TYR A 82 20.93 -3.79 1.03
C TYR A 82 20.79 -3.20 2.42
N LEU A 83 19.62 -2.68 2.73
CA LEU A 83 19.24 -2.18 4.04
C LEU A 83 17.94 -2.85 4.46
N LYS A 84 17.92 -3.38 5.67
CA LYS A 84 16.73 -3.90 6.32
C LYS A 84 16.49 -3.07 7.57
N ALA A 85 15.31 -2.45 7.64
CA ALA A 85 14.89 -1.68 8.80
C ALA A 85 14.42 -2.66 9.90
N ASP A 86 15.18 -2.80 10.98
CA ASP A 86 14.90 -3.76 12.05
C ASP A 86 14.53 -3.09 13.38
N ARG A 87 14.75 -1.78 13.54
CA ARG A 87 14.71 -1.17 14.86
C ARG A 87 13.51 -0.27 15.18
N ASP A 88 12.84 0.27 14.16
CA ASP A 88 11.73 1.22 14.37
C ASP A 88 10.56 0.88 13.45
N SER A 89 10.31 -0.43 13.23
CA SER A 89 9.14 -0.84 12.48
C SER A 89 7.90 -0.51 13.31
N TYR A 90 7.17 0.47 12.87
CA TYR A 90 5.84 0.73 13.39
C TYR A 90 4.93 -0.45 13.06
N ASP A 91 4.20 -0.93 14.06
CA ASP A 91 3.23 -2.01 13.88
C ASP A 91 1.95 -1.52 13.18
N GLY A 92 1.78 -0.20 13.14
CA GLY A 92 0.63 0.43 12.50
C GLY A 92 0.78 1.94 12.39
N VAL A 93 -0.21 2.55 11.76
CA VAL A 93 -0.30 4.01 11.60
C VAL A 93 -1.64 4.49 12.14
N ARG A 94 -1.62 5.57 12.91
CA ARG A 94 -2.79 6.22 13.46
C ARG A 94 -2.99 7.59 12.82
N ALA A 95 -4.19 7.81 12.30
CA ALA A 95 -4.65 9.10 11.81
C ALA A 95 -5.82 9.60 12.65
N TYR A 96 -5.96 10.89 12.75
CA TYR A 96 -7.05 11.51 13.50
C TYR A 96 -8.07 12.14 12.55
N TYR A 97 -9.34 12.08 12.91
CA TYR A 97 -10.40 12.81 12.23
C TYR A 97 -11.36 13.48 13.22
N TYR A 98 -12.08 14.48 12.75
CA TYR A 98 -13.08 15.14 13.55
C TYR A 98 -14.46 14.60 13.20
N ASP A 99 -15.10 13.95 14.17
CA ASP A 99 -16.46 13.46 13.99
C ASP A 99 -17.44 14.59 14.28
N VAL A 100 -18.10 15.07 13.23
CA VAL A 100 -19.06 16.20 13.30
C VAL A 100 -20.26 15.85 14.17
N ASN A 101 -20.69 14.59 14.20
CA ASN A 101 -21.88 14.16 14.97
C ASN A 101 -21.62 14.13 16.47
N SER A 102 -20.45 13.66 16.89
CA SER A 102 -20.07 13.61 18.30
C SER A 102 -19.31 14.84 18.77
N ALA A 103 -18.92 15.74 17.86
CA ALA A 103 -18.07 16.91 18.09
C ALA A 103 -16.75 16.55 18.81
N LYS A 104 -16.17 15.38 18.50
CA LYS A 104 -14.95 14.86 19.11
C LYS A 104 -13.92 14.47 18.06
N LYS A 105 -12.66 14.63 18.46
CA LYS A 105 -11.54 14.06 17.71
C LYS A 105 -11.51 12.55 17.96
N GLN A 106 -11.54 11.79 16.88
CA GLN A 106 -11.51 10.33 16.84
C GLN A 106 -10.25 9.84 16.15
N GLU A 107 -9.92 8.57 16.30
CA GLU A 107 -8.77 7.94 15.67
C GLU A 107 -9.16 6.84 14.68
N ALA A 108 -8.40 6.73 13.61
CA ALA A 108 -8.46 5.65 12.63
C ALA A 108 -7.08 4.99 12.57
N ILE A 109 -7.01 3.67 12.67
CA ILE A 109 -5.76 2.92 12.75
C ILE A 109 -5.70 1.91 11.62
N ALA A 110 -4.58 1.94 10.87
CA ALA A 110 -4.19 0.93 9.91
C ALA A 110 -3.06 0.08 10.48
N GLY A 111 -3.08 -1.23 10.25
CA GLY A 111 -2.16 -2.17 10.91
C GLY A 111 -2.60 -2.53 12.32
N GLY A 112 -1.67 -2.90 13.18
CA GLY A 112 -1.94 -3.31 14.56
C GLY A 112 -0.69 -3.20 15.43
N GLY A 113 -0.81 -3.52 16.74
CA GLY A 113 0.30 -3.49 17.68
C GLY A 113 0.31 -2.28 18.59
N GLU A 114 1.39 -2.14 19.34
CA GLU A 114 1.54 -1.08 20.34
C GLU A 114 2.33 0.13 19.80
N ASN A 115 3.23 -0.11 18.85
CA ASN A 115 4.07 0.94 18.28
C ASN A 115 3.40 1.56 17.04
N LEU A 116 2.62 2.62 17.26
CA LEU A 116 1.88 3.31 16.20
C LEU A 116 2.56 4.61 15.78
N LYS A 117 2.68 4.81 14.47
CA LYS A 117 3.08 6.11 13.90
C LYS A 117 1.87 7.03 13.82
N ASP A 118 1.94 8.19 14.45
CA ASP A 118 0.89 9.20 14.39
C ASP A 118 1.04 10.09 13.15
N LEU A 119 -0.03 10.22 12.36
CA LEU A 119 -0.09 11.22 11.31
C LEU A 119 -0.37 12.61 11.90
N ARG A 120 0.33 13.62 11.39
CA ARG A 120 0.26 14.98 11.90
C ARG A 120 -1.06 15.69 11.57
N HIS A 121 -1.68 15.32 10.46
CA HIS A 121 -2.92 15.96 9.99
C HIS A 121 -4.15 15.35 10.64
N THR A 122 -5.17 16.18 10.87
CA THR A 122 -6.50 15.73 11.25
C THR A 122 -7.40 15.81 10.03
N TYR A 123 -8.06 14.71 9.70
CA TYR A 123 -8.91 14.56 8.51
C TYR A 123 -10.35 14.96 8.81
N SER A 124 -11.11 15.28 7.76
CA SER A 124 -12.51 15.69 7.86
C SER A 124 -13.43 14.56 8.28
N ASP A 125 -13.07 13.32 7.96
CA ASP A 125 -13.92 12.15 8.17
C ASP A 125 -13.09 10.88 8.40
N GLN A 126 -13.74 9.84 8.92
CA GLN A 126 -13.13 8.57 9.26
C GLN A 126 -12.51 7.87 8.04
N GLN A 127 -13.19 7.93 6.89
CA GLN A 127 -12.74 7.22 5.70
C GLN A 127 -11.44 7.83 5.15
N SER A 128 -11.35 9.15 5.09
CA SER A 128 -10.14 9.86 4.68
C SER A 128 -8.97 9.60 5.64
N ALA A 129 -9.24 9.61 6.97
CA ALA A 129 -8.22 9.29 7.96
C ALA A 129 -7.71 7.85 7.83
N LEU A 130 -8.62 6.89 7.66
CA LEU A 130 -8.24 5.48 7.50
C LEU A 130 -7.46 5.24 6.21
N ARG A 131 -7.85 5.90 5.11
CA ARG A 131 -7.13 5.84 3.83
C ARG A 131 -5.71 6.36 3.96
N ALA A 132 -5.53 7.54 4.55
CA ALA A 132 -4.21 8.11 4.76
C ALA A 132 -3.35 7.24 5.70
N ALA A 133 -3.94 6.70 6.77
CA ALA A 133 -3.24 5.76 7.65
C ALA A 133 -2.78 4.50 6.91
N ARG A 134 -3.59 3.95 6.02
CA ARG A 134 -3.24 2.80 5.18
C ARG A 134 -2.15 3.12 4.16
N ALA A 135 -2.27 4.25 3.48
CA ALA A 135 -1.26 4.70 2.52
C ALA A 135 0.12 4.80 3.18
N GLU A 136 0.20 5.40 4.36
CA GLU A 136 1.44 5.51 5.11
C GLU A 136 1.92 4.15 5.65
N PHE A 137 1.01 3.30 6.11
CA PHE A 137 1.36 1.97 6.57
C PHE A 137 1.93 1.10 5.43
N ASN A 138 1.32 1.13 4.25
CA ASN A 138 1.84 0.44 3.07
C ASN A 138 3.25 0.95 2.69
N ARG A 139 3.46 2.27 2.76
CA ARG A 139 4.77 2.89 2.52
C ARG A 139 5.83 2.41 3.52
N LEU A 140 5.49 2.34 4.81
CA LEU A 140 6.37 1.80 5.84
C LEU A 140 6.70 0.33 5.61
N GLN A 141 5.71 -0.46 5.21
CA GLN A 141 5.90 -1.89 4.92
C GLN A 141 6.80 -2.11 3.69
N ARG A 142 6.63 -1.32 2.61
CA ARG A 142 7.55 -1.37 1.46
C ARG A 142 8.97 -0.95 1.85
N GLY A 143 9.10 0.08 2.67
CA GLY A 143 10.39 0.57 3.16
C GLY A 143 11.08 -0.34 4.18
N SER A 144 10.46 -1.46 4.58
CA SER A 144 11.05 -2.39 5.55
C SER A 144 12.34 -3.06 5.05
N ALA A 145 12.45 -3.27 3.74
CA ALA A 145 13.68 -3.66 3.08
C ALA A 145 13.88 -2.80 1.83
N THR A 146 15.08 -2.25 1.69
CA THR A 146 15.47 -1.45 0.52
C THR A 146 16.77 -1.98 -0.07
N LEU A 147 16.84 -1.96 -1.39
CA LEU A 147 18.00 -2.40 -2.15
C LEU A 147 18.34 -1.40 -3.24
N SER A 148 19.50 -0.76 -3.14
CA SER A 148 20.06 -0.01 -4.25
C SER A 148 20.95 -0.94 -5.08
N TYR A 149 20.67 -1.06 -6.37
CA TYR A 149 21.34 -2.00 -7.27
C TYR A 149 21.81 -1.28 -8.52
N THR A 150 23.12 -1.23 -8.71
CA THR A 150 23.73 -0.59 -9.89
C THR A 150 24.04 -1.64 -10.93
N LEU A 151 23.50 -1.45 -12.14
CA LEU A 151 23.77 -2.31 -13.28
C LEU A 151 25.07 -1.89 -13.99
N ALA A 152 25.89 -2.86 -14.32
CA ALA A 152 27.14 -2.66 -15.07
C ALA A 152 26.87 -2.12 -16.49
N ARG A 153 25.72 -2.44 -17.06
CA ARG A 153 25.27 -1.95 -18.35
C ARG A 153 23.85 -1.41 -18.22
N GLY A 154 23.60 -0.20 -18.74
CA GLY A 154 22.27 0.38 -18.78
C GLY A 154 21.30 -0.45 -19.63
N ARG A 155 20.08 -0.57 -19.14
CA ARG A 155 18.97 -1.27 -19.79
C ARG A 155 17.80 -0.30 -19.96
N PRO A 156 17.57 0.22 -21.17
CA PRO A 156 16.54 1.25 -21.41
C PRO A 156 15.11 0.73 -21.28
N ASP A 157 14.93 -0.60 -21.24
CA ASP A 157 13.65 -1.28 -21.03
C ASP A 157 13.18 -1.26 -19.56
N LEU A 158 14.08 -0.97 -18.63
CA LEU A 158 13.74 -0.89 -17.21
C LEU A 158 13.17 0.49 -16.89
N ILE A 159 11.96 0.50 -16.40
CA ILE A 159 11.21 1.70 -16.02
C ILE A 159 10.78 1.58 -14.56
N PRO A 160 10.39 2.67 -13.88
CA PRO A 160 9.75 2.59 -12.57
C PRO A 160 8.50 1.69 -12.59
N GLU A 161 8.10 1.19 -11.44
CA GLU A 161 6.92 0.34 -11.20
C GLU A 161 7.06 -1.13 -11.64
N LEU A 162 8.18 -1.52 -12.23
CA LEU A 162 8.45 -2.94 -12.51
C LEU A 162 8.72 -3.72 -11.23
N THR A 163 8.47 -5.02 -11.28
CA THR A 163 8.86 -5.94 -10.21
C THR A 163 10.09 -6.74 -10.60
N TYR A 164 10.93 -7.05 -9.61
CA TYR A 164 12.21 -7.71 -9.81
C TYR A 164 12.39 -8.89 -8.88
N THR A 165 13.06 -9.92 -9.36
CA THR A 165 13.69 -10.97 -8.54
C THR A 165 15.19 -10.96 -8.81
N LEU A 166 16.00 -11.00 -7.76
CA LEU A 166 17.45 -11.13 -7.88
C LEU A 166 17.84 -12.59 -7.71
N GLN A 167 18.92 -12.99 -8.37
CA GLN A 167 19.44 -14.34 -8.30
C GLN A 167 20.96 -14.34 -8.13
N GLY A 168 21.44 -15.11 -7.14
CA GLY A 168 22.85 -15.29 -6.87
C GLY A 168 23.53 -14.12 -6.18
N VAL A 169 22.79 -13.21 -5.54
CA VAL A 169 23.34 -12.11 -4.75
C VAL A 169 23.54 -12.55 -3.30
N LYS A 170 22.48 -12.78 -2.57
CA LYS A 170 22.40 -13.36 -1.22
C LYS A 170 21.04 -13.95 -1.01
N ALA A 171 20.92 -15.04 -0.26
CA ALA A 171 19.63 -15.69 0.01
C ALA A 171 18.55 -14.71 0.53
N GLU A 172 18.92 -13.84 1.48
CA GLU A 172 18.02 -12.83 2.05
C GLU A 172 17.49 -11.82 1.02
N ILE A 173 18.26 -11.56 -0.06
CA ILE A 173 17.87 -10.66 -1.16
C ILE A 173 17.12 -11.42 -2.23
N ASP A 174 17.54 -12.65 -2.53
CA ASP A 174 17.01 -13.48 -3.60
C ASP A 174 15.59 -14.00 -3.29
N GLU A 175 15.23 -14.12 -1.99
CA GLU A 175 13.90 -14.54 -1.53
C GLU A 175 12.84 -13.42 -1.60
N ILE A 176 13.25 -12.16 -1.76
CA ILE A 176 12.36 -11.01 -1.79
C ILE A 176 11.96 -10.69 -3.22
N ILE A 177 10.67 -10.46 -3.43
CA ILE A 177 10.19 -9.79 -4.65
C ILE A 177 10.34 -8.29 -4.43
N TRP A 178 11.09 -7.66 -5.31
CA TRP A 178 11.40 -6.24 -5.25
C TRP A 178 10.47 -5.44 -6.15
N TYR A 179 10.18 -4.23 -5.72
CA TYR A 179 9.45 -3.21 -6.46
C TYR A 179 10.40 -2.07 -6.81
N GLY A 180 10.45 -1.68 -8.07
CA GLY A 180 11.31 -0.60 -8.56
C GLY A 180 10.66 0.76 -8.38
N GLY A 181 10.93 1.43 -7.26
CA GLY A 181 10.40 2.76 -6.99
C GLY A 181 11.07 3.85 -7.83
N ASN A 182 12.39 3.77 -7.99
CA ASN A 182 13.16 4.75 -8.74
C ASN A 182 14.17 4.08 -9.68
N VAL A 183 14.28 4.63 -10.88
CA VAL A 183 15.20 4.16 -11.91
C VAL A 183 16.01 5.35 -12.44
N GLN A 184 17.31 5.33 -12.21
CA GLN A 184 18.21 6.39 -12.64
C GLN A 184 19.10 5.91 -13.78
N HIS A 185 18.99 6.58 -14.93
CA HIS A 185 19.85 6.35 -16.09
C HIS A 185 20.98 7.37 -16.10
N SER A 186 22.21 6.92 -16.30
CA SER A 186 23.38 7.78 -16.40
C SER A 186 24.17 7.46 -17.68
N LEU A 187 24.44 8.48 -18.48
CA LEU A 187 25.26 8.37 -19.70
C LEU A 187 26.42 9.35 -19.57
N SER A 188 27.63 8.83 -19.55
CA SER A 188 28.85 9.64 -19.49
C SER A 188 29.90 9.13 -20.48
N ALA A 189 30.83 10.02 -20.89
CA ALA A 189 31.91 9.65 -21.79
C ALA A 189 32.87 8.63 -21.17
N ASP A 190 33.08 8.71 -19.84
CA ASP A 190 34.04 7.89 -19.13
C ASP A 190 33.49 6.51 -18.74
N ASN A 191 32.22 6.47 -18.32
CA ASN A 191 31.60 5.24 -17.79
C ASN A 191 30.58 4.60 -18.75
N GLY A 192 30.32 5.24 -19.90
CA GLY A 192 29.30 4.76 -20.82
C GLY A 192 27.88 4.92 -20.24
N TYR A 193 27.00 4.01 -20.62
CA TYR A 193 25.60 3.98 -20.15
C TYR A 193 25.47 3.01 -18.97
N THR A 194 25.23 3.56 -17.80
CA THR A 194 25.00 2.82 -16.54
C THR A 194 23.62 3.11 -15.99
N MET A 195 23.17 2.33 -15.03
CA MET A 195 21.83 2.46 -14.44
C MET A 195 21.87 2.09 -12.96
N SER A 196 21.12 2.84 -12.18
CA SER A 196 20.87 2.54 -10.76
C SER A 196 19.38 2.33 -10.53
N LEU A 197 19.07 1.28 -9.78
CA LEU A 197 17.71 0.92 -9.36
C LEU A 197 17.62 1.07 -7.85
N ASP A 198 16.64 1.84 -7.39
CA ASP A 198 16.25 1.87 -5.98
C ASP A 198 15.00 1.00 -5.83
N LEU A 199 15.18 -0.11 -5.16
CA LEU A 199 14.20 -1.16 -5.00
C LEU A 199 13.70 -1.22 -3.56
N GLU A 200 12.40 -1.42 -3.41
CA GLU A 200 11.72 -1.63 -2.13
C GLU A 200 11.10 -3.02 -2.11
N SER A 201 10.86 -3.59 -0.94
CA SER A 201 10.15 -4.86 -0.85
C SER A 201 8.72 -4.72 -1.38
N LYS A 202 8.32 -5.63 -2.30
CA LYS A 202 6.94 -5.63 -2.81
C LYS A 202 5.98 -6.08 -1.71
N LEU A 203 4.88 -5.36 -1.55
CA LEU A 203 3.78 -5.80 -0.70
C LEU A 203 3.07 -7.02 -1.31
N PRO A 204 2.50 -7.90 -0.47
CA PRO A 204 1.57 -8.92 -0.95
C PRO A 204 0.41 -8.29 -1.74
N GLU A 205 -0.05 -8.96 -2.78
CA GLU A 205 -1.10 -8.44 -3.68
C GLU A 205 -2.42 -8.14 -2.95
N ASP A 206 -2.72 -8.90 -1.90
CA ASP A 206 -3.93 -8.76 -1.08
C ASP A 206 -4.05 -7.37 -0.39
N THR A 207 -2.94 -6.64 -0.19
CA THR A 207 -2.96 -5.32 0.46
C THR A 207 -3.43 -4.20 -0.46
N VAL A 208 -3.32 -4.36 -1.78
CA VAL A 208 -3.72 -3.34 -2.76
C VAL A 208 -5.22 -3.45 -3.11
N GLU A 209 -5.77 -4.65 -3.13
CA GLU A 209 -7.18 -4.89 -3.45
C GLU A 209 -8.15 -4.51 -2.31
N ASP A 210 -7.68 -4.54 -1.06
CA ASP A 210 -8.50 -4.20 0.11
C ASP A 210 -9.00 -2.74 0.16
N LEU A 211 -8.34 -1.83 -0.53
CA LEU A 211 -8.82 -0.45 -0.63
C LEU A 211 -10.15 -0.34 -1.40
N ALA A 212 -10.42 -1.29 -2.29
CA ALA A 212 -11.64 -1.31 -3.12
C ALA A 212 -12.78 -2.13 -2.52
N GLU A 213 -12.48 -3.15 -1.68
CA GLU A 213 -13.52 -4.06 -1.17
C GLU A 213 -14.24 -3.59 0.08
N GLU A 214 -13.63 -2.77 0.94
CA GLU A 214 -14.31 -2.28 2.16
C GLU A 214 -15.50 -1.35 1.90
N THR A 215 -15.67 -0.86 0.68
CA THR A 215 -16.85 -0.05 0.29
C THR A 215 -18.06 -0.88 -0.16
N LYS A 216 -17.94 -2.20 -0.33
CA LYS A 216 -18.99 -3.05 -0.91
C LYS A 216 -19.51 -4.21 -0.05
N GLY A 217 -19.14 -4.34 1.20
CA GLY A 217 -19.40 -5.57 1.96
C GLY A 217 -20.62 -5.54 2.87
N ASP A 218 -21.77 -6.01 2.41
CA ASP A 218 -22.81 -6.58 3.30
C ASP A 218 -22.30 -7.93 3.84
N TYR A 219 -21.29 -7.90 4.71
CA TYR A 219 -20.78 -9.11 5.36
C TYR A 219 -21.75 -9.53 6.47
N THR A 220 -22.02 -10.83 6.55
CA THR A 220 -22.94 -11.42 7.54
C THR A 220 -22.17 -12.06 8.71
N GLY A 221 -20.87 -12.30 8.54
CA GLY A 221 -20.00 -12.89 9.55
C GLY A 221 -18.55 -12.53 9.38
N ILE A 222 -17.69 -13.04 10.28
CA ILE A 222 -16.25 -12.84 10.26
C ILE A 222 -15.53 -14.16 10.48
N ILE A 223 -14.41 -14.36 9.78
CA ILE A 223 -13.49 -15.49 9.96
C ILE A 223 -12.09 -14.95 10.22
N ALA A 224 -11.42 -15.45 11.26
CA ALA A 224 -10.00 -15.21 11.52
C ALA A 224 -9.26 -16.54 11.64
N TYR A 225 -8.02 -16.58 11.15
CA TYR A 225 -7.16 -17.75 11.24
C TYR A 225 -6.08 -17.54 12.30
N TYR A 226 -5.71 -18.61 12.99
CA TYR A 226 -4.63 -18.60 13.97
C TYR A 226 -3.80 -19.87 13.88
N ARG A 227 -2.55 -19.79 14.32
CA ARG A 227 -1.67 -20.96 14.40
C ARG A 227 -1.71 -21.53 15.82
N GLU A 228 -1.98 -22.82 15.93
CA GLU A 228 -1.98 -23.51 17.22
C GLU A 228 -0.55 -23.82 17.66
N ASP A 229 -0.14 -23.31 18.84
CA ASP A 229 1.24 -23.42 19.35
C ASP A 229 1.74 -24.87 19.50
N LYS A 230 0.83 -25.83 19.75
CA LYS A 230 1.20 -27.24 19.98
C LYS A 230 1.31 -28.08 18.70
N SER A 231 0.54 -27.78 17.68
CA SER A 231 0.46 -28.59 16.46
C SER A 231 1.01 -27.89 15.21
N GLY A 232 1.27 -26.57 15.28
CA GLY A 232 1.68 -25.75 14.17
C GLY A 232 0.61 -25.64 13.05
N LYS A 233 -0.57 -26.22 13.25
CA LYS A 233 -1.66 -26.22 12.26
C LYS A 233 -2.46 -24.93 12.33
N GLU A 234 -2.93 -24.49 11.17
CA GLU A 234 -3.85 -23.38 11.08
C GLU A 234 -5.26 -23.81 11.45
N LYS A 235 -5.90 -23.05 12.33
CA LYS A 235 -7.30 -23.19 12.73
C LYS A 235 -8.01 -21.86 12.55
N SER A 236 -9.34 -21.90 12.44
CA SER A 236 -10.14 -20.69 12.25
C SER A 236 -11.08 -20.46 13.43
N VAL A 237 -11.36 -19.18 13.70
CA VAL A 237 -12.42 -18.72 14.61
C VAL A 237 -13.41 -17.92 13.79
N THR A 238 -14.69 -18.19 13.95
CA THR A 238 -15.78 -17.56 13.21
C THR A 238 -16.77 -16.88 14.16
N ALA A 239 -17.39 -15.79 13.70
CA ALA A 239 -18.54 -15.18 14.36
C ALA A 239 -19.54 -14.65 13.33
N GLY A 240 -20.83 -14.66 13.69
CA GLY A 240 -21.93 -14.25 12.80
C GLY A 240 -22.32 -15.32 11.81
N ASP A 241 -23.21 -14.93 10.87
CA ASP A 241 -23.67 -15.81 9.80
C ASP A 241 -22.57 -15.97 8.75
N GLN A 242 -22.24 -17.19 8.40
CA GLN A 242 -21.18 -17.53 7.47
C GLN A 242 -21.63 -17.61 6.00
N ALA A 243 -22.81 -17.07 5.67
CA ALA A 243 -23.26 -17.02 4.30
C ALA A 243 -22.39 -16.08 3.43
N LYS A 244 -21.91 -14.97 4.01
CA LYS A 244 -20.98 -14.03 3.38
C LYS A 244 -20.00 -13.49 4.42
N PRO A 245 -19.00 -14.30 4.87
CA PRO A 245 -18.10 -13.89 5.92
C PRO A 245 -16.98 -12.99 5.40
N LYS A 246 -16.63 -11.95 6.19
CA LYS A 246 -15.39 -11.20 6.02
C LYS A 246 -14.24 -12.02 6.60
N ARG A 247 -13.26 -12.36 5.77
CA ARG A 247 -12.03 -13.02 6.20
C ARG A 247 -11.06 -11.96 6.74
N LEU A 248 -10.62 -12.13 8.00
CA LEU A 248 -9.55 -11.29 8.53
C LEU A 248 -8.21 -11.78 7.98
N GLN A 249 -7.41 -10.84 7.49
CA GLN A 249 -6.19 -11.10 6.73
C GLN A 249 -5.03 -11.66 7.56
N TRP A 250 -5.04 -11.43 8.87
CA TRP A 250 -3.93 -11.78 9.73
C TRP A 250 -4.03 -13.20 10.25
N LEU A 251 -2.91 -13.92 10.20
CA LEU A 251 -2.74 -15.16 10.95
C LEU A 251 -2.38 -14.81 12.39
N TYR A 252 -3.30 -15.02 13.31
CA TYR A 252 -3.12 -14.68 14.71
C TYR A 252 -2.24 -15.72 15.45
N ALA A 253 -1.45 -15.26 16.42
CA ALA A 253 -0.56 -16.12 17.19
C ALA A 253 -1.30 -17.11 18.10
N SER A 254 -2.56 -16.87 18.45
CA SER A 254 -3.34 -17.75 19.31
C SER A 254 -4.84 -17.64 19.06
N GLU A 255 -5.61 -18.66 19.47
CA GLU A 255 -7.08 -18.63 19.44
C GLU A 255 -7.66 -17.43 20.17
N LYS A 256 -7.08 -17.07 21.32
CA LYS A 256 -7.55 -15.95 22.15
C LYS A 256 -7.41 -14.61 21.44
N THR A 257 -6.32 -14.40 20.69
CA THR A 257 -6.10 -13.17 19.92
C THR A 257 -6.99 -13.12 18.69
N ALA A 258 -7.16 -14.24 18.00
CA ALA A 258 -8.09 -14.37 16.87
C ALA A 258 -9.55 -14.09 17.31
N LYS A 259 -9.98 -14.66 18.44
CA LYS A 259 -11.32 -14.45 19.00
C LYS A 259 -11.60 -12.98 19.33
N ARG A 260 -10.64 -12.32 19.98
CA ARG A 260 -10.75 -10.87 20.28
C ARG A 260 -10.86 -10.02 19.00
N ALA A 261 -10.12 -10.37 17.95
CA ALA A 261 -10.17 -9.67 16.68
C ALA A 261 -11.54 -9.87 16.00
N VAL A 262 -12.04 -11.10 15.97
CA VAL A 262 -13.36 -11.45 15.43
C VAL A 262 -14.47 -10.70 16.18
N ASP A 263 -14.45 -10.71 17.52
CA ASP A 263 -15.45 -10.01 18.36
C ASP A 263 -15.43 -8.49 18.14
N ARG A 264 -14.25 -7.91 17.97
CA ARG A 264 -14.09 -6.48 17.66
C ARG A 264 -14.69 -6.11 16.32
N GLU A 265 -14.39 -6.90 15.29
CA GLU A 265 -14.91 -6.64 13.94
C GLU A 265 -16.41 -6.93 13.82
N MET A 266 -16.93 -7.94 14.52
CA MET A 266 -18.38 -8.20 14.61
C MET A 266 -19.14 -7.04 15.26
N LYS A 267 -18.59 -6.43 16.30
CA LYS A 267 -19.19 -5.22 16.89
C LYS A 267 -19.29 -4.08 15.89
N LYS A 268 -18.27 -3.88 15.05
CA LYS A 268 -18.30 -2.87 13.99
C LYS A 268 -19.38 -3.18 12.94
N LEU A 269 -19.48 -4.43 12.49
CA LEU A 269 -20.53 -4.85 11.54
C LEU A 269 -21.95 -4.64 12.11
N SER A 270 -22.17 -5.01 13.37
CA SER A 270 -23.48 -4.85 14.02
C SER A 270 -23.90 -3.38 14.18
N THR A 271 -22.94 -2.49 14.42
CA THR A 271 -23.18 -1.05 14.52
C THR A 271 -23.56 -0.48 13.14
N TYR A 272 -22.91 -0.93 12.07
CA TYR A 272 -23.19 -0.48 10.70
C TYR A 272 -24.56 -0.93 10.21
N THR A 273 -24.98 -2.15 10.52
CA THR A 273 -26.30 -2.68 10.17
C THR A 273 -27.43 -1.96 10.93
N ARG A 274 -27.16 -1.47 12.13
CA ARG A 274 -28.12 -0.73 12.94
C ARG A 274 -28.37 0.68 12.41
N CYS A 275 -27.35 1.38 11.93
CA CYS A 275 -27.49 2.70 11.31
C CYS A 275 -28.27 2.68 9.98
N ARG A 276 -28.20 1.56 9.21
CA ARG A 276 -28.96 1.43 7.94
C ARG A 276 -30.45 1.12 8.12
N ARG A 277 -30.88 0.67 9.29
CA ARG A 277 -32.31 0.39 9.58
C ARG A 277 -33.06 1.59 10.16
N THR A 278 -32.37 2.68 10.46
CA THR A 278 -32.94 3.91 11.03
C THR A 278 -32.87 5.11 10.08
N ALA A 279 -32.42 4.92 8.85
CA ALA A 279 -32.50 5.84 7.72
C ALA A 279 -33.42 5.24 6.65
#